data_9889bf15f4eac6c02a2f6e4b33917056
#
_entry.id   9889bf15f4eac6c02a2f6e4b33917056
#
_cell.length_a   1.000
_cell.length_b   1.000
_cell.length_c   1.000
_cell.angle_alpha   90.00
_cell.angle_beta   90.00
_cell.angle_gamma   90.00
#
_symmetry.space_group_name_H-M   'P 1'
#
loop_
_entity.id
_entity.type
_entity.pdbx_description
1 polymer ?
#
loop_
_entity_poly.entity_id
_entity_poly.type
_entity_poly.pdbx_seq_one_letter_code
_entity_poly.pdbx_strand_id
1 'polypeptide(L)'
;MKNSSKYIIGAVLVIFGILAIFGDIGFLNLSWIFRLTWPSIIIMISLFFFLGYFTKRPNGTGLLVPAGILLTIGATLFIGEMFPSLYGYIWPAFIASPAVGLLLLYLFGDRSPGLLVPIGILLTVAATCFFSGLLDLWGILWPGFILAPAVGLFLLYLTDGRKPGLLIPIFILAGISIVFFSIFMLGYFGRYFKYIAGGALILVGISTILKRPVHKDYDNRRNY
;
A
#
# COMPACT_ATOMS: atom_id res chain seq x y z
N MET A 1 -1.88 12.19 54.48
CA MET A 1 -1.57 12.64 53.11
C MET A 1 -2.12 11.76 51.97
N LYS A 2 -2.74 10.61 52.25
CA LYS A 2 -3.18 9.63 51.20
C LYS A 2 -4.55 9.93 50.57
N ASN A 3 -5.35 10.84 51.12
CA ASN A 3 -6.70 11.14 50.61
C ASN A 3 -6.75 12.30 49.61
N SER A 4 -5.84 13.29 49.67
CA SER A 4 -5.83 14.44 48.74
C SER A 4 -5.59 14.02 47.29
N SER A 5 -4.74 12.99 47.05
CA SER A 5 -4.50 12.52 45.67
C SER A 5 -5.74 11.90 45.02
N LYS A 6 -6.62 11.25 45.81
CA LYS A 6 -7.86 10.67 45.25
C LYS A 6 -8.85 11.74 44.79
N TYR A 7 -8.95 12.83 45.58
CA TYR A 7 -9.84 13.95 45.21
C TYR A 7 -9.31 14.73 44.00
N ILE A 8 -7.98 14.90 43.91
CA ILE A 8 -7.35 15.56 42.77
C ILE A 8 -7.55 14.72 41.49
N ILE A 9 -7.28 13.40 41.56
CA ILE A 9 -7.52 12.50 40.42
C ILE A 9 -8.98 12.46 40.02
N GLY A 10 -9.91 12.39 41.00
CA GLY A 10 -11.34 12.41 40.75
C GLY A 10 -11.80 13.72 40.10
N ALA A 11 -11.32 14.87 40.60
CA ALA A 11 -11.63 16.18 40.01
C ALA A 11 -11.12 16.30 38.57
N VAL A 12 -9.89 15.85 38.27
CA VAL A 12 -9.32 15.84 36.93
C VAL A 12 -10.15 14.97 35.99
N LEU A 13 -10.55 13.77 36.42
CA LEU A 13 -11.38 12.88 35.63
C LEU A 13 -12.76 13.47 35.35
N VAL A 14 -13.38 14.12 36.35
CA VAL A 14 -14.69 14.79 36.19
C VAL A 14 -14.56 15.96 35.20
N ILE A 15 -13.54 16.80 35.34
CA ILE A 15 -13.29 17.92 34.41
C ILE A 15 -13.06 17.38 32.99
N PHE A 16 -12.28 16.31 32.85
CA PHE A 16 -12.03 15.68 31.54
C PHE A 16 -13.31 15.07 30.94
N GLY A 17 -14.14 14.44 31.76
CA GLY A 17 -15.45 13.90 31.35
C GLY A 17 -16.42 14.99 30.91
N ILE A 18 -16.50 16.09 31.66
CA ILE A 18 -17.30 17.26 31.31
C ILE A 18 -16.80 17.88 29.99
N LEU A 19 -15.48 18.08 29.84
CA LEU A 19 -14.89 18.57 28.60
C LEU A 19 -15.15 17.64 27.40
N ALA A 20 -15.13 16.32 27.61
CA ALA A 20 -15.44 15.35 26.56
C ALA A 20 -16.91 15.38 26.13
N ILE A 21 -17.86 15.60 27.07
CA ILE A 21 -19.30 15.66 26.78
C ILE A 21 -19.69 17.03 26.15
N PHE A 22 -19.11 18.11 26.65
CA PHE A 22 -19.44 19.47 26.19
C PHE A 22 -18.52 20.01 25.11
N GLY A 23 -17.43 19.32 24.78
CA GLY A 23 -16.48 19.70 23.73
C GLY A 23 -17.08 19.77 22.32
N ASP A 24 -18.23 19.11 22.10
CA ASP A 24 -18.97 19.19 20.83
C ASP A 24 -19.96 20.35 20.76
N ILE A 25 -20.19 21.08 21.87
CA ILE A 25 -21.12 22.18 21.94
C ILE A 25 -20.40 23.51 21.62
N GLY A 26 -20.09 23.70 20.36
CA GLY A 26 -20.17 24.99 19.68
C GLY A 26 -19.04 26.02 19.82
N PHE A 27 -18.07 25.96 20.73
CA PHE A 27 -17.04 27.01 20.84
C PHE A 27 -15.58 26.54 20.79
N LEU A 28 -15.30 25.28 21.04
CA LEU A 28 -13.98 24.68 20.87
C LEU A 28 -14.17 23.35 20.15
N ASN A 29 -13.88 23.32 18.86
CA ASN A 29 -13.91 22.08 18.08
C ASN A 29 -12.70 21.22 18.51
N LEU A 30 -12.79 20.64 19.74
CA LEU A 30 -11.72 19.79 20.30
C LEU A 30 -11.60 18.45 19.56
N SER A 31 -12.52 18.12 18.68
CA SER A 31 -12.55 16.84 17.96
C SER A 31 -11.25 16.61 17.16
N TRP A 32 -10.67 17.66 16.57
CA TRP A 32 -9.40 17.54 15.86
C TRP A 32 -8.21 17.26 16.80
N ILE A 33 -8.23 17.81 18.04
CA ILE A 33 -7.20 17.52 19.05
C ILE A 33 -7.27 16.04 19.42
N PHE A 34 -8.47 15.51 19.70
CA PHE A 34 -8.65 14.09 20.01
C PHE A 34 -8.25 13.19 18.84
N ARG A 35 -8.58 13.56 17.60
CA ARG A 35 -8.17 12.83 16.39
C ARG A 35 -6.67 12.70 16.25
N LEU A 36 -5.90 13.76 16.53
CA LEU A 36 -4.44 13.76 16.42
C LEU A 36 -3.76 13.18 17.66
N THR A 37 -4.41 13.21 18.83
CA THR A 37 -3.80 12.78 20.09
C THR A 37 -3.57 11.27 20.12
N TRP A 38 -4.54 10.45 19.69
CA TRP A 38 -4.40 9.00 19.79
C TRP A 38 -3.32 8.40 18.86
N PRO A 39 -3.12 8.85 17.59
CA PRO A 39 -1.99 8.40 16.81
C PRO A 39 -0.65 8.88 17.38
N SER A 40 -0.64 10.10 17.96
CA SER A 40 0.56 10.66 18.60
C SER A 40 1.01 9.84 19.79
N ILE A 41 0.09 9.27 20.57
CA ILE A 41 0.41 8.36 21.69
C ILE A 41 1.14 7.12 21.16
N ILE A 42 0.71 6.55 20.04
CA ILE A 42 1.37 5.39 19.43
C ILE A 42 2.81 5.75 19.00
N ILE A 43 2.97 6.92 18.37
CA ILE A 43 4.29 7.42 17.97
C ILE A 43 5.17 7.64 19.24
N MET A 44 4.60 8.20 20.29
CA MET A 44 5.34 8.40 21.57
C MET A 44 5.81 7.08 22.17
N ILE A 45 4.95 6.06 22.18
CA ILE A 45 5.33 4.70 22.63
C ILE A 45 6.45 4.14 21.75
N SER A 46 6.37 4.33 20.43
CA SER A 46 7.46 3.93 19.51
C SER A 46 8.79 4.59 19.90
N LEU A 47 8.78 5.90 20.19
CA LEU A 47 9.97 6.62 20.61
C LEU A 47 10.55 6.07 21.91
N PHE A 48 9.73 5.62 22.86
CA PHE A 48 10.21 4.93 24.06
C PHE A 48 10.97 3.63 23.72
N PHE A 49 10.51 2.86 22.75
CA PHE A 49 11.23 1.68 22.28
C PHE A 49 12.56 2.04 21.63
N PHE A 50 12.61 3.12 20.83
CA PHE A 50 13.87 3.63 20.27
C PHE A 50 14.83 4.09 21.35
N LEU A 51 14.36 4.84 22.35
CA LEU A 51 15.19 5.23 23.49
C LEU A 51 15.70 4.00 24.24
N GLY A 52 14.85 2.98 24.46
CA GLY A 52 15.24 1.71 25.06
C GLY A 52 16.35 1.00 24.29
N TYR A 53 16.30 1.06 22.94
CA TYR A 53 17.40 0.55 22.12
C TYR A 53 18.69 1.32 22.33
N PHE A 54 18.66 2.66 22.31
CA PHE A 54 19.87 3.48 22.48
C PHE A 54 20.52 3.29 23.85
N THR A 55 19.71 3.09 24.90
CA THR A 55 20.21 2.89 26.25
C THR A 55 20.78 1.48 26.50
N LYS A 56 20.30 0.46 25.75
CA LYS A 56 20.70 -0.96 25.96
C LYS A 56 21.64 -1.48 24.87
N ARG A 57 22.25 -0.62 24.05
CA ARG A 57 23.21 -1.06 23.03
C ARG A 57 24.36 -1.86 23.66
N PRO A 58 24.81 -2.98 23.04
CA PRO A 58 24.34 -3.59 21.79
C PRO A 58 23.15 -4.56 21.95
N ASN A 59 22.76 -4.92 23.17
CA ASN A 59 21.82 -6.00 23.48
C ASN A 59 20.34 -5.62 23.27
N GLY A 60 20.05 -4.38 22.86
CA GLY A 60 18.69 -3.85 22.74
C GLY A 60 18.08 -3.94 21.33
N THR A 61 18.73 -4.61 20.36
CA THR A 61 18.32 -4.61 18.95
C THR A 61 16.91 -5.14 18.72
N GLY A 62 16.44 -6.09 19.52
CA GLY A 62 15.08 -6.60 19.45
C GLY A 62 13.99 -5.55 19.69
N LEU A 63 14.29 -4.45 20.40
CA LEU A 63 13.36 -3.35 20.64
C LEU A 63 13.07 -2.53 19.37
N LEU A 64 13.91 -2.65 18.34
CA LEU A 64 13.71 -1.98 17.05
C LEU A 64 12.50 -2.52 16.30
N VAL A 65 12.14 -3.79 16.51
CA VAL A 65 10.96 -4.38 15.84
C VAL A 65 9.67 -3.68 16.28
N PRO A 66 9.31 -3.67 17.59
CA PRO A 66 8.11 -2.95 18.02
C PRO A 66 8.22 -1.44 17.79
N ALA A 67 9.42 -0.86 17.88
CA ALA A 67 9.64 0.55 17.58
C ALA A 67 9.26 0.88 16.13
N GLY A 68 9.76 0.12 15.15
CA GLY A 68 9.47 0.33 13.74
C GLY A 68 8.01 0.08 13.38
N ILE A 69 7.41 -0.98 13.96
CA ILE A 69 5.99 -1.29 13.74
C ILE A 69 5.12 -0.15 14.24
N LEU A 70 5.29 0.27 15.48
CA LEU A 70 4.48 1.32 16.10
C LEU A 70 4.71 2.69 15.42
N LEU A 71 5.93 2.98 14.98
CA LEU A 71 6.22 4.22 14.25
C LEU A 71 5.44 4.24 12.94
N THR A 72 5.48 3.16 12.17
CA THR A 72 4.80 3.08 10.88
C THR A 72 3.29 3.15 11.04
N ILE A 73 2.73 2.41 12.00
CA ILE A 73 1.30 2.44 12.31
C ILE A 73 0.88 3.85 12.75
N GLY A 74 1.60 4.42 13.74
CA GLY A 74 1.29 5.75 14.26
C GLY A 74 1.41 6.85 13.20
N ALA A 75 2.44 6.80 12.35
CA ALA A 75 2.60 7.74 11.24
C ALA A 75 1.48 7.60 10.21
N THR A 76 1.09 6.37 9.84
CA THR A 76 0.00 6.12 8.88
C THR A 76 -1.32 6.67 9.41
N LEU A 77 -1.64 6.40 10.68
CA LEU A 77 -2.84 6.91 11.32
C LEU A 77 -2.82 8.44 11.43
N PHE A 78 -1.68 9.01 11.81
CA PHE A 78 -1.51 10.46 11.94
C PHE A 78 -1.72 11.17 10.59
N ILE A 79 -1.11 10.65 9.52
CA ILE A 79 -1.29 11.18 8.16
C ILE A 79 -2.75 11.01 7.71
N GLY A 80 -3.39 9.86 7.99
CA GLY A 80 -4.77 9.61 7.66
C GLY A 80 -5.76 10.56 8.34
N GLU A 81 -5.49 10.94 9.59
CA GLU A 81 -6.32 11.93 10.30
C GLU A 81 -6.08 13.36 9.79
N MET A 82 -4.84 13.70 9.40
CA MET A 82 -4.54 14.99 8.78
C MET A 82 -5.11 15.12 7.38
N PHE A 83 -5.09 14.03 6.61
CA PHE A 83 -5.51 14.00 5.21
C PHE A 83 -6.47 12.84 4.96
N PRO A 84 -7.75 12.97 5.34
CA PRO A 84 -8.73 11.87 5.22
C PRO A 84 -8.90 11.32 3.81
N SER A 85 -8.67 12.15 2.78
CA SER A 85 -8.71 11.74 1.37
C SER A 85 -7.61 10.74 0.99
N LEU A 86 -6.48 10.73 1.71
CA LEU A 86 -5.37 9.82 1.45
C LEU A 86 -5.55 8.46 2.14
N TYR A 87 -6.46 8.35 3.11
CA TYR A 87 -6.61 7.15 3.94
C TYR A 87 -6.85 5.88 3.10
N GLY A 88 -7.65 6.01 2.03
CA GLY A 88 -7.92 4.93 1.09
C GLY A 88 -6.69 4.42 0.32
N TYR A 89 -5.61 5.21 0.25
CA TYR A 89 -4.38 4.85 -0.46
C TYR A 89 -3.25 4.43 0.47
N ILE A 90 -3.21 4.99 1.71
CA ILE A 90 -2.09 4.74 2.64
C ILE A 90 -2.28 3.51 3.53
N TRP A 91 -3.49 2.92 3.59
CA TRP A 91 -3.76 1.76 4.43
C TRP A 91 -2.79 0.58 4.22
N PRO A 92 -2.18 0.33 3.02
CA PRO A 92 -1.23 -0.77 2.86
C PRO A 92 0.06 -0.59 3.68
N ALA A 93 0.31 0.62 4.21
CA ALA A 93 1.40 0.86 5.14
C ALA A 93 1.25 0.05 6.45
N PHE A 94 0.01 -0.30 6.85
CA PHE A 94 -0.20 -1.23 7.98
C PHE A 94 0.37 -2.62 7.69
N ILE A 95 0.29 -3.09 6.42
CA ILE A 95 0.91 -4.36 5.99
C ILE A 95 2.43 -4.23 5.97
N ALA A 96 2.94 -3.05 5.57
CA ALA A 96 4.38 -2.78 5.55
C ALA A 96 4.97 -2.60 6.97
N SER A 97 4.16 -2.30 7.98
CA SER A 97 4.67 -1.95 9.32
C SER A 97 5.54 -3.04 9.95
N PRO A 98 5.21 -4.36 9.93
CA PRO A 98 6.10 -5.38 10.43
C PRO A 98 7.39 -5.49 9.61
N ALA A 99 7.32 -5.25 8.29
CA ALA A 99 8.50 -5.26 7.44
C ALA A 99 9.48 -4.13 7.82
N VAL A 100 8.97 -2.93 8.14
CA VAL A 100 9.80 -1.81 8.63
C VAL A 100 10.48 -2.17 9.95
N GLY A 101 9.75 -2.77 10.89
CA GLY A 101 10.32 -3.24 12.16
C GLY A 101 11.43 -4.27 11.97
N LEU A 102 11.18 -5.28 11.11
CA LEU A 102 12.18 -6.29 10.77
C LEU A 102 13.35 -5.72 9.99
N LEU A 103 13.12 -4.74 9.13
CA LEU A 103 14.18 -4.06 8.38
C LEU A 103 15.10 -3.27 9.30
N LEU A 104 14.57 -2.59 10.31
CA LEU A 104 15.36 -1.93 11.35
C LEU A 104 16.20 -2.95 12.13
N LEU A 105 15.62 -4.08 12.50
CA LEU A 105 16.37 -5.17 13.15
C LEU A 105 17.48 -5.70 12.24
N TYR A 106 17.22 -5.87 10.95
CA TYR A 106 18.23 -6.30 9.98
C TYR A 106 19.36 -5.29 9.82
N LEU A 107 19.04 -3.99 9.73
CA LEU A 107 20.05 -2.94 9.48
C LEU A 107 20.94 -2.66 10.71
N PHE A 108 20.35 -2.69 11.90
CA PHE A 108 21.01 -2.30 13.15
C PHE A 108 21.34 -3.48 14.09
N GLY A 109 20.91 -4.70 13.76
CA GLY A 109 21.22 -5.94 14.47
C GLY A 109 22.24 -6.80 13.73
N ASP A 110 22.12 -8.11 13.89
CA ASP A 110 23.09 -9.11 13.41
C ASP A 110 23.03 -9.38 11.90
N ARG A 111 22.26 -8.62 11.16
CA ARG A 111 22.08 -8.75 9.69
C ARG A 111 21.74 -10.17 9.24
N SER A 112 20.92 -10.88 10.01
CA SER A 112 20.52 -12.24 9.68
C SER A 112 19.79 -12.29 8.34
N PRO A 113 20.32 -12.99 7.29
CA PRO A 113 19.72 -13.00 5.96
C PRO A 113 18.30 -13.55 5.96
N GLY A 114 17.94 -14.43 6.90
CA GLY A 114 16.61 -15.00 7.00
C GLY A 114 15.50 -13.97 7.24
N LEU A 115 15.82 -12.81 7.83
CA LEU A 115 14.86 -11.72 8.04
C LEU A 115 14.39 -11.08 6.71
N LEU A 116 15.20 -11.21 5.65
CA LEU A 116 14.87 -10.63 4.35
C LEU A 116 13.68 -11.32 3.67
N VAL A 117 13.42 -12.59 4.02
CA VAL A 117 12.25 -13.31 3.47
C VAL A 117 10.95 -12.66 3.90
N PRO A 118 10.61 -12.55 5.18
CA PRO A 118 9.37 -11.89 5.60
C PRO A 118 9.35 -10.40 5.23
N ILE A 119 10.48 -9.70 5.25
CA ILE A 119 10.57 -8.31 4.79
C ILE A 119 10.15 -8.20 3.32
N GLY A 120 10.74 -9.01 2.44
CA GLY A 120 10.43 -9.01 1.01
C GLY A 120 8.97 -9.36 0.72
N ILE A 121 8.43 -10.37 1.42
CA ILE A 121 7.03 -10.76 1.27
C ILE A 121 6.10 -9.61 1.64
N LEU A 122 6.26 -9.05 2.85
CA LEU A 122 5.38 -8.01 3.37
C LEU A 122 5.44 -6.71 2.55
N LEU A 123 6.66 -6.31 2.13
CA LEU A 123 6.82 -5.12 1.28
C LEU A 123 6.19 -5.32 -0.10
N THR A 124 6.33 -6.52 -0.70
CA THR A 124 5.72 -6.82 -2.00
C THR A 124 4.20 -6.85 -1.89
N VAL A 125 3.64 -7.45 -0.83
CA VAL A 125 2.19 -7.44 -0.57
C VAL A 125 1.69 -6.02 -0.38
N ALA A 126 2.36 -5.22 0.45
CA ALA A 126 1.99 -3.82 0.67
C ALA A 126 2.07 -2.99 -0.61
N ALA A 127 3.11 -3.18 -1.42
CA ALA A 127 3.26 -2.51 -2.72
C ALA A 127 2.15 -2.93 -3.69
N THR A 128 1.83 -4.24 -3.77
CA THR A 128 0.72 -4.74 -4.59
C THR A 128 -0.60 -4.10 -4.19
N CYS A 129 -0.92 -4.04 -2.90
CA CYS A 129 -2.12 -3.38 -2.39
C CYS A 129 -2.13 -1.88 -2.72
N PHE A 130 -0.99 -1.21 -2.52
CA PHE A 130 -0.87 0.23 -2.79
C PHE A 130 -1.10 0.57 -4.26
N PHE A 131 -0.39 -0.09 -5.17
CA PHE A 131 -0.55 0.15 -6.60
C PHE A 131 -1.90 -0.30 -7.12
N SER A 132 -2.47 -1.40 -6.59
CA SER A 132 -3.82 -1.85 -6.95
C SER A 132 -4.89 -0.84 -6.57
N GLY A 133 -4.78 -0.23 -5.38
CA GLY A 133 -5.70 0.81 -4.93
C GLY A 133 -5.49 2.14 -5.64
N LEU A 134 -4.22 2.55 -5.87
CA LEU A 134 -3.89 3.82 -6.52
C LEU A 134 -4.32 3.86 -7.99
N LEU A 135 -4.17 2.74 -8.72
CA LEU A 135 -4.43 2.64 -10.14
C LEU A 135 -5.78 2.00 -10.48
N ASP A 136 -6.53 1.56 -9.47
CA ASP A 136 -7.77 0.77 -9.58
C ASP A 136 -7.59 -0.49 -10.46
N LEU A 137 -6.43 -1.16 -10.31
CA LEU A 137 -6.02 -2.30 -11.12
C LEU A 137 -6.02 -3.63 -10.34
N TRP A 138 -6.91 -3.78 -9.35
CA TRP A 138 -7.01 -4.99 -8.53
C TRP A 138 -7.13 -6.28 -9.36
N GLY A 139 -7.90 -6.21 -10.45
CA GLY A 139 -8.09 -7.36 -11.36
C GLY A 139 -6.82 -7.81 -12.09
N ILE A 140 -5.81 -6.94 -12.20
CA ILE A 140 -4.55 -7.24 -12.92
C ILE A 140 -3.41 -7.51 -11.94
N LEU A 141 -3.35 -6.74 -10.84
CA LEU A 141 -2.19 -6.74 -9.93
C LEU A 141 -2.24 -7.82 -8.85
N TRP A 142 -3.38 -8.50 -8.64
CA TRP A 142 -3.48 -9.55 -7.64
C TRP A 142 -2.43 -10.69 -7.76
N PRO A 143 -1.88 -11.05 -8.97
CA PRO A 143 -0.82 -12.06 -9.04
C PRO A 143 0.48 -11.61 -8.36
N GLY A 144 0.60 -10.32 -7.99
CA GLY A 144 1.67 -9.81 -7.14
C GLY A 144 1.74 -10.48 -5.77
N PHE A 145 0.62 -11.00 -5.25
CA PHE A 145 0.61 -11.81 -4.02
C PHE A 145 1.34 -13.15 -4.21
N ILE A 146 1.27 -13.73 -5.41
CA ILE A 146 2.03 -14.95 -5.77
C ILE A 146 3.52 -14.62 -5.92
N LEU A 147 3.82 -13.41 -6.42
CA LEU A 147 5.20 -12.94 -6.59
C LEU A 147 5.88 -12.65 -5.23
N ALA A 148 5.13 -12.28 -4.21
CA ALA A 148 5.67 -11.84 -2.92
C ALA A 148 6.64 -12.85 -2.29
N PRO A 149 6.34 -14.15 -2.17
CA PRO A 149 7.30 -15.12 -1.66
C PRO A 149 8.55 -15.27 -2.54
N ALA A 150 8.40 -15.14 -3.88
CA ALA A 150 9.55 -15.19 -4.79
C ALA A 150 10.51 -14.02 -4.53
N VAL A 151 9.99 -12.80 -4.30
CA VAL A 151 10.79 -11.62 -3.94
C VAL A 151 11.50 -11.82 -2.61
N GLY A 152 10.81 -12.35 -1.59
CA GLY A 152 11.42 -12.64 -0.28
C GLY A 152 12.58 -13.63 -0.38
N LEU A 153 12.38 -14.73 -1.11
CA LEU A 153 13.42 -15.73 -1.36
C LEU A 153 14.55 -15.18 -2.24
N PHE A 154 14.26 -14.30 -3.19
CA PHE A 154 15.25 -13.66 -4.02
C PHE A 154 16.18 -12.74 -3.21
N LEU A 155 15.63 -11.97 -2.26
CA LEU A 155 16.42 -11.17 -1.33
C LEU A 155 17.33 -12.05 -0.46
N LEU A 156 16.83 -13.19 0.01
CA LEU A 156 17.64 -14.17 0.72
C LEU A 156 18.74 -14.73 -0.17
N TYR A 157 18.43 -15.09 -1.42
CA TYR A 157 19.42 -15.59 -2.37
C TYR A 157 20.57 -14.61 -2.61
N LEU A 158 20.27 -13.31 -2.69
CA LEU A 158 21.29 -12.27 -2.92
C LEU A 158 22.26 -12.12 -1.74
N THR A 159 21.80 -12.41 -0.53
CA THR A 159 22.53 -12.14 0.72
C THR A 159 23.14 -13.38 1.38
N ASP A 160 22.55 -14.57 1.18
CA ASP A 160 22.99 -15.83 1.80
C ASP A 160 23.85 -16.68 0.85
N GLY A 161 24.93 -16.10 0.33
CA GLY A 161 25.93 -16.83 -0.45
C GLY A 161 25.47 -17.39 -1.79
N ARG A 162 24.34 -16.90 -2.34
CA ARG A 162 23.79 -17.29 -3.66
C ARG A 162 23.58 -18.80 -3.82
N LYS A 163 22.98 -19.45 -2.83
CA LYS A 163 22.70 -20.89 -2.85
C LYS A 163 21.78 -21.25 -4.02
N PRO A 164 22.22 -22.07 -5.01
CA PRO A 164 21.44 -22.32 -6.23
C PRO A 164 20.12 -23.04 -5.97
N GLY A 165 19.99 -23.77 -4.85
CA GLY A 165 18.74 -24.42 -4.47
C GLY A 165 17.56 -23.49 -4.23
N LEU A 166 17.82 -22.21 -3.89
CA LEU A 166 16.78 -21.20 -3.72
C LEU A 166 16.19 -20.71 -5.06
N LEU A 167 16.93 -20.88 -6.16
CA LEU A 167 16.47 -20.43 -7.48
C LEU A 167 15.25 -21.23 -7.97
N ILE A 168 15.17 -22.52 -7.60
CA ILE A 168 14.07 -23.38 -8.06
C ILE A 168 12.70 -22.84 -7.61
N PRO A 169 12.44 -22.62 -6.30
CA PRO A 169 11.16 -22.06 -5.87
C PRO A 169 10.95 -20.61 -6.36
N ILE A 170 12.02 -19.82 -6.50
CA ILE A 170 11.91 -18.46 -7.03
C ILE A 170 11.38 -18.48 -8.46
N PHE A 171 11.98 -19.29 -9.34
CA PHE A 171 11.55 -19.39 -10.75
C PHE A 171 10.15 -19.98 -10.90
N ILE A 172 9.78 -20.95 -10.08
CA ILE A 172 8.43 -21.54 -10.10
C ILE A 172 7.39 -20.47 -9.73
N LEU A 173 7.58 -19.78 -8.60
CA LEU A 173 6.64 -18.76 -8.13
C LEU A 173 6.57 -17.55 -9.07
N ALA A 174 7.72 -17.08 -9.55
CA ALA A 174 7.78 -15.98 -10.51
C ALA A 174 7.13 -16.40 -11.85
N GLY A 175 7.39 -17.61 -12.34
CA GLY A 175 6.79 -18.12 -13.56
C GLY A 175 5.25 -18.22 -13.46
N ILE A 176 4.75 -18.76 -12.36
CA ILE A 176 3.30 -18.82 -12.09
C ILE A 176 2.72 -17.39 -12.06
N SER A 177 3.37 -16.48 -11.34
CA SER A 177 2.93 -15.08 -11.26
C SER A 177 2.89 -14.41 -12.64
N ILE A 178 3.92 -14.60 -13.48
CA ILE A 178 3.99 -14.03 -14.84
C ILE A 178 2.86 -14.59 -15.71
N VAL A 179 2.58 -15.89 -15.64
CA VAL A 179 1.47 -16.51 -16.40
C VAL A 179 0.14 -15.87 -16.00
N PHE A 180 -0.12 -15.73 -14.70
CA PHE A 180 -1.35 -15.07 -14.24
C PHE A 180 -1.40 -13.60 -14.65
N PHE A 181 -0.32 -12.84 -14.50
CA PHE A 181 -0.27 -11.45 -15.00
C PHE A 181 -0.61 -11.38 -16.49
N SER A 182 -0.05 -12.29 -17.32
CA SER A 182 -0.31 -12.31 -18.76
C SER A 182 -1.78 -12.59 -19.06
N ILE A 183 -2.39 -13.57 -18.39
CA ILE A 183 -3.79 -13.94 -18.59
C ILE A 183 -4.71 -12.78 -18.21
N PHE A 184 -4.51 -12.16 -17.04
CA PHE A 184 -5.39 -11.09 -16.58
C PHE A 184 -5.17 -9.79 -17.36
N MET A 185 -3.94 -9.52 -17.79
CA MET A 185 -3.62 -8.38 -18.66
C MET A 185 -4.29 -8.53 -20.03
N LEU A 186 -4.20 -9.72 -20.65
CA LEU A 186 -4.90 -10.00 -21.90
C LEU A 186 -6.43 -9.87 -21.76
N GLY A 187 -7.00 -10.37 -20.66
CA GLY A 187 -8.44 -10.22 -20.36
C GLY A 187 -8.86 -8.74 -20.21
N TYR A 188 -8.01 -7.94 -19.58
CA TYR A 188 -8.24 -6.51 -19.44
C TYR A 188 -8.18 -5.77 -20.78
N PHE A 189 -7.13 -6.01 -21.57
CA PHE A 189 -7.01 -5.44 -22.92
C PHE A 189 -8.12 -5.94 -23.85
N GLY A 190 -8.51 -7.21 -23.78
CA GLY A 190 -9.62 -7.77 -24.58
C GLY A 190 -10.94 -7.07 -24.31
N ARG A 191 -11.18 -6.59 -23.09
CA ARG A 191 -12.36 -5.78 -22.75
C ARG A 191 -12.36 -4.42 -23.46
N TYR A 192 -11.23 -3.77 -23.59
CA TYR A 192 -11.10 -2.49 -24.27
C TYR A 192 -11.01 -2.64 -25.78
N PHE A 193 -10.46 -3.76 -26.28
CA PHE A 193 -10.35 -4.05 -27.71
C PHE A 193 -11.72 -4.02 -28.42
N LYS A 194 -12.78 -4.53 -27.80
CA LYS A 194 -14.14 -4.47 -28.36
C LYS A 194 -14.64 -3.04 -28.57
N TYR A 195 -14.30 -2.10 -27.69
CA TYR A 195 -14.71 -0.69 -27.83
C TYR A 195 -13.89 0.01 -28.91
N ILE A 196 -12.59 -0.28 -29.01
CA ILE A 196 -11.72 0.26 -30.07
C ILE A 196 -12.16 -0.29 -31.44
N ALA A 197 -12.37 -1.61 -31.54
CA ALA A 197 -12.84 -2.24 -32.78
C ALA A 197 -14.23 -1.74 -33.17
N GLY A 198 -15.17 -1.64 -32.21
CA GLY A 198 -16.49 -1.08 -32.43
C GLY A 198 -16.45 0.37 -32.90
N GLY A 199 -15.64 1.22 -32.27
CA GLY A 199 -15.42 2.61 -32.69
C GLY A 199 -14.81 2.71 -34.08
N ALA A 200 -13.82 1.89 -34.42
CA ALA A 200 -13.23 1.83 -35.75
C ALA A 200 -14.27 1.42 -36.83
N LEU A 201 -15.08 0.41 -36.54
CA LEU A 201 -16.16 0.00 -37.46
C LEU A 201 -17.19 1.09 -37.67
N ILE A 202 -17.58 1.84 -36.64
CA ILE A 202 -18.49 2.98 -36.76
C ILE A 202 -17.86 4.06 -37.62
N LEU A 203 -16.60 4.42 -37.43
CA LEU A 203 -15.91 5.43 -38.26
C LEU A 203 -15.80 4.99 -39.70
N VAL A 204 -15.47 3.72 -39.97
CA VAL A 204 -15.45 3.18 -41.32
C VAL A 204 -16.85 3.21 -41.97
N GLY A 205 -17.89 2.83 -41.21
CA GLY A 205 -19.28 2.88 -41.68
C GLY A 205 -19.72 4.30 -42.05
N ILE A 206 -19.46 5.28 -41.19
CA ILE A 206 -19.74 6.69 -41.42
C ILE A 206 -18.98 7.21 -42.66
N SER A 207 -17.67 6.89 -42.74
CA SER A 207 -16.84 7.24 -43.88
C SER A 207 -17.37 6.67 -45.20
N THR A 208 -17.89 5.46 -45.20
CA THR A 208 -18.47 4.81 -46.39
C THR A 208 -19.79 5.46 -46.79
N ILE A 209 -20.63 5.85 -45.85
CA ILE A 209 -21.90 6.55 -46.10
C ILE A 209 -21.65 7.96 -46.65
N LEU A 210 -20.62 8.65 -46.14
CA LEU A 210 -20.27 10.01 -46.59
C LEU A 210 -19.55 10.06 -47.94
N LYS A 211 -18.99 8.95 -48.42
CA LYS A 211 -18.45 8.86 -49.78
C LYS A 211 -19.61 8.90 -50.79
N ARG A 212 -19.82 10.06 -51.41
CA ARG A 212 -20.75 10.20 -52.51
C ARG A 212 -20.36 9.25 -53.64
N PRO A 213 -21.32 8.53 -54.29
CA PRO A 213 -21.02 7.73 -55.44
C PRO A 213 -20.50 8.67 -56.55
N VAL A 214 -19.29 8.39 -57.01
CA VAL A 214 -18.78 9.06 -58.23
C VAL A 214 -19.62 8.57 -59.38
N HIS A 215 -20.52 9.41 -59.84
CA HIS A 215 -21.29 9.18 -61.06
C HIS A 215 -20.29 9.17 -62.22
N LYS A 216 -19.93 7.98 -62.72
CA LYS A 216 -19.24 7.83 -63.98
C LYS A 216 -20.25 8.19 -65.08
N ASP A 217 -20.19 9.43 -65.53
CA ASP A 217 -20.84 9.83 -66.83
C ASP A 217 -20.18 9.00 -67.93
N TYR A 218 -20.88 7.99 -68.41
CA TYR A 218 -20.53 7.33 -69.68
C TYR A 218 -20.88 8.27 -70.77
N ASP A 219 -19.91 9.12 -71.21
CA ASP A 219 -19.98 9.91 -72.46
C ASP A 219 -20.07 8.95 -73.66
N ASN A 220 -21.31 8.71 -74.04
CA ASN A 220 -21.66 7.87 -75.16
C ASN A 220 -21.55 8.70 -76.48
N ARG A 221 -20.32 9.08 -76.82
CA ARG A 221 -20.04 9.59 -78.16
C ARG A 221 -19.95 8.42 -79.14
N ARG A 222 -21.05 7.99 -79.63
CA ARG A 222 -21.08 7.28 -80.91
C ARG A 222 -21.05 8.29 -82.06
N ASN A 223 -19.92 8.26 -82.71
CA ASN A 223 -19.67 8.98 -83.97
C ASN A 223 -20.49 8.44 -85.10
N TYR A 224 -20.94 9.39 -85.93
CA TYR A 224 -21.25 9.19 -87.29
C TYR A 224 -20.01 9.29 -88.15
#